data_8ae65569033e65eb166c2a75a850ca3e
#
_entry.id   8ae65569033e65eb166c2a75a850ca3e
#
_cell.length_a   1.000
_cell.length_b   1.000
_cell.length_c   1.000
_cell.angle_alpha   90.00
_cell.angle_beta   90.00
_cell.angle_gamma   90.00
#
_symmetry.space_group_name_H-M   'P 1'
#
loop_
_entity.id
_entity.type
_entity.pdbx_description
1 polymer ?
#
loop_
_entity_poly.entity_id
_entity_poly.type
_entity_poly.pdbx_seq_one_letter_code
_entity_poly.pdbx_strand_id
1 'polypeptide(L)'
;MEFSYIPIILSLKVALAAVIIVACSSIPIAALMAKREFWGKDVVESIITLPLVLPPSVIGFMLLYVFGKNGPLGKLFELWFHTRIVFTLAGAVIAAAVVAFPLMYQAVKVAIENVDQNLEKAARTLGARELRVFFTITLPLALNGIVAGLVLAFARSLGEFGATLMIAGNIPGKTQTMPIAIYFANEAGDTGQASILVIIMTVFSFLVIYGLNRWGKGPRRDTRGGGA
;
A
#
# COMPACT_ATOMS: atom_id res chain seq x y z
N MET A 1 -4.52 -29.14 18.41
CA MET A 1 -3.42 -28.19 18.20
C MET A 1 -3.85 -26.85 18.78
N GLU A 2 -2.97 -26.14 19.52
CA GLU A 2 -3.30 -24.80 20.01
C GLU A 2 -3.36 -23.81 18.84
N PHE A 3 -4.39 -22.98 18.83
CA PHE A 3 -4.54 -21.93 17.81
C PHE A 3 -3.42 -20.90 17.94
N SER A 4 -2.65 -20.68 16.86
CA SER A 4 -1.58 -19.68 16.83
C SER A 4 -2.09 -18.34 16.30
N TYR A 5 -2.04 -17.29 17.12
CA TYR A 5 -2.37 -15.91 16.74
C TYR A 5 -1.18 -15.15 16.14
N ILE A 6 0.00 -15.76 16.09
CA ILE A 6 1.22 -15.13 15.56
C ILE A 6 1.05 -14.64 14.11
N PRO A 7 0.43 -15.41 13.18
CA PRO A 7 0.21 -14.94 11.81
C PRO A 7 -0.62 -13.65 11.71
N ILE A 8 -1.57 -13.45 12.64
CA ILE A 8 -2.38 -12.24 12.70
C ILE A 8 -1.50 -11.03 13.01
N ILE A 9 -0.67 -11.14 14.05
CA ILE A 9 0.24 -10.07 14.47
C ILE A 9 1.24 -9.75 13.36
N LEU A 10 1.80 -10.77 12.71
CA LEU A 10 2.74 -10.59 11.60
C LEU A 10 2.09 -9.90 10.42
N SER A 11 0.88 -10.29 10.02
CA SER A 11 0.14 -9.64 8.95
C SER A 11 -0.12 -8.17 9.24
N LEU A 12 -0.54 -7.82 10.45
CA LEU A 12 -0.76 -6.43 10.86
C LEU A 12 0.54 -5.62 10.85
N LYS A 13 1.63 -6.17 11.38
CA LYS A 13 2.95 -5.52 11.34
C LYS A 13 3.41 -5.26 9.91
N VAL A 14 3.31 -6.26 9.04
CA VAL A 14 3.68 -6.14 7.62
C VAL A 14 2.82 -5.09 6.93
N ALA A 15 1.49 -5.16 7.06
CA ALA A 15 0.58 -4.24 6.41
C ALA A 15 0.78 -2.79 6.89
N LEU A 16 0.91 -2.55 8.20
CA LEU A 16 1.14 -1.22 8.74
C LEU A 16 2.49 -0.65 8.29
N ALA A 17 3.56 -1.42 8.37
CA ALA A 17 4.87 -0.98 7.93
C ALA A 17 4.89 -0.69 6.42
N ALA A 18 4.28 -1.55 5.60
CA ALA A 18 4.15 -1.35 4.16
C ALA A 18 3.39 -0.08 3.84
N VAL A 19 2.24 0.17 4.49
CA VAL A 19 1.43 1.38 4.27
C VAL A 19 2.19 2.66 4.64
N ILE A 20 2.96 2.65 5.72
CA ILE A 20 3.79 3.81 6.09
C ILE A 20 4.82 4.10 4.98
N ILE A 21 5.54 3.07 4.51
CA ILE A 21 6.52 3.22 3.43
C ILE A 21 5.83 3.72 2.15
N VAL A 22 4.70 3.11 1.79
CA VAL A 22 3.93 3.47 0.61
C VAL A 22 3.41 4.90 0.71
N ALA A 23 2.85 5.33 1.85
CA ALA A 23 2.38 6.68 2.05
C ALA A 23 3.50 7.71 1.92
N CYS A 24 4.62 7.49 2.61
CA CYS A 24 5.77 8.39 2.58
C CYS A 24 6.38 8.52 1.17
N SER A 25 6.31 7.48 0.35
CA SER A 25 6.89 7.49 -1.00
C SER A 25 5.87 7.90 -2.07
N SER A 26 4.63 7.40 -2.02
CA SER A 26 3.64 7.65 -3.07
C SER A 26 3.06 9.06 -3.05
N ILE A 27 2.87 9.68 -1.87
CA ILE A 27 2.30 11.03 -1.77
C ILE A 27 3.18 12.07 -2.51
N PRO A 28 4.50 12.17 -2.24
CA PRO A 28 5.33 13.13 -2.97
C PRO A 28 5.47 12.78 -4.45
N ILE A 29 5.55 11.49 -4.81
CA ILE A 29 5.64 11.06 -6.21
C ILE A 29 4.33 11.40 -6.95
N ALA A 30 3.17 11.10 -6.38
CA ALA A 30 1.88 11.42 -6.97
C ALA A 30 1.68 12.94 -7.10
N ALA A 31 2.10 13.72 -6.10
CA ALA A 31 2.04 15.18 -6.16
C ALA A 31 2.92 15.75 -7.29
N LEU A 32 4.11 15.20 -7.49
CA LEU A 32 4.99 15.60 -8.58
C LEU A 32 4.38 15.24 -9.94
N MET A 33 3.87 14.02 -10.07
CA MET A 33 3.28 13.52 -11.31
C MET A 33 1.96 14.21 -11.67
N ALA A 34 1.14 14.58 -10.68
CA ALA A 34 -0.11 15.32 -10.89
C ALA A 34 0.11 16.75 -11.41
N LYS A 35 1.24 17.38 -11.03
CA LYS A 35 1.49 18.81 -11.30
C LYS A 35 2.47 19.08 -12.44
N ARG A 36 3.17 18.09 -12.94
CA ARG A 36 4.19 18.26 -13.96
C ARG A 36 3.90 17.44 -15.20
N GLU A 37 4.05 18.08 -16.35
CA GLU A 37 4.14 17.43 -17.65
C GLU A 37 5.61 17.41 -18.07
N PHE A 38 6.11 16.22 -18.45
CA PHE A 38 7.48 16.03 -18.95
C PHE A 38 7.51 14.86 -19.93
N TRP A 39 8.49 14.88 -20.80
CA TRP A 39 8.70 13.79 -21.74
C TRP A 39 9.00 12.48 -21.01
N GLY A 40 8.25 11.42 -21.32
CA GLY A 40 8.38 10.12 -20.67
C GLY A 40 7.50 9.93 -19.42
N LYS A 41 6.63 10.89 -19.06
CA LYS A 41 5.67 10.76 -17.93
C LYS A 41 4.87 9.46 -18.02
N ASP A 42 4.32 9.13 -19.19
CA ASP A 42 3.51 7.93 -19.40
C ASP A 42 4.31 6.64 -19.14
N VAL A 43 5.60 6.63 -19.48
CA VAL A 43 6.49 5.48 -19.20
C VAL A 43 6.68 5.31 -17.69
N VAL A 44 6.93 6.40 -16.99
CA VAL A 44 7.08 6.38 -15.52
C VAL A 44 5.79 5.92 -14.85
N GLU A 45 4.64 6.44 -15.29
CA GLU A 45 3.32 6.01 -14.78
C GLU A 45 3.04 4.53 -15.06
N SER A 46 3.40 4.07 -16.25
CA SER A 46 3.28 2.66 -16.62
C SER A 46 4.14 1.76 -15.72
N ILE A 47 5.36 2.16 -15.41
CA ILE A 47 6.25 1.42 -14.49
C ILE A 47 5.66 1.41 -13.07
N ILE A 48 5.15 2.54 -12.59
CA ILE A 48 4.53 2.66 -11.28
C ILE A 48 3.30 1.76 -11.16
N THR A 49 2.51 1.65 -12.22
CA THR A 49 1.26 0.88 -12.22
C THR A 49 1.45 -0.59 -12.62
N LEU A 50 2.60 -0.96 -13.14
CA LEU A 50 2.93 -2.31 -13.58
C LEU A 50 2.61 -3.41 -12.53
N PRO A 51 2.87 -3.22 -11.22
CA PRO A 51 2.54 -4.21 -10.21
C PRO A 51 1.03 -4.55 -10.08
N LEU A 52 0.12 -3.74 -10.62
CA LEU A 52 -1.31 -4.09 -10.65
C LEU A 52 -1.65 -5.16 -11.68
N VAL A 53 -0.87 -5.22 -12.75
CA VAL A 53 -1.12 -6.12 -13.89
C VAL A 53 -0.33 -7.41 -13.76
N LEU A 54 0.88 -7.33 -13.22
CA LEU A 54 1.75 -8.49 -13.07
C LEU A 54 1.22 -9.44 -11.97
N PRO A 55 1.27 -10.76 -12.21
CA PRO A 55 1.01 -11.73 -11.16
C PRO A 55 1.91 -11.48 -9.94
N PRO A 56 1.39 -11.58 -8.70
CA PRO A 56 2.20 -11.36 -7.49
C PRO A 56 3.44 -12.26 -7.39
N SER A 57 3.39 -13.48 -7.93
CA SER A 57 4.53 -14.38 -8.00
C SER A 57 5.66 -13.83 -8.89
N VAL A 58 5.32 -13.16 -9.99
CA VAL A 58 6.32 -12.51 -10.87
C VAL A 58 7.01 -11.37 -10.13
N ILE A 59 6.23 -10.54 -9.43
CA ILE A 59 6.78 -9.45 -8.60
C ILE A 59 7.70 -10.04 -7.53
N GLY A 60 7.25 -11.09 -6.84
CA GLY A 60 8.04 -11.77 -5.82
C GLY A 60 9.36 -12.33 -6.37
N PHE A 61 9.34 -12.92 -7.57
CA PHE A 61 10.55 -13.39 -8.25
C PHE A 61 11.49 -12.23 -8.60
N MET A 62 10.96 -11.11 -9.13
CA MET A 62 11.76 -9.92 -9.41
C MET A 62 12.42 -9.37 -8.14
N LEU A 63 11.66 -9.31 -7.04
CA LEU A 63 12.19 -8.88 -5.75
C LEU A 63 13.27 -9.83 -5.22
N LEU A 64 13.05 -11.14 -5.36
CA LEU A 64 14.04 -12.15 -4.99
C LEU A 64 15.32 -12.01 -5.81
N TYR A 65 15.22 -11.72 -7.11
CA TYR A 65 16.35 -11.46 -7.98
C TYR A 65 17.12 -10.20 -7.56
N VAL A 66 16.42 -9.13 -7.21
CA VAL A 66 17.02 -7.83 -6.83
C VAL A 66 17.63 -7.86 -5.43
N PHE A 67 16.91 -8.45 -4.45
CA PHE A 67 17.32 -8.47 -3.04
C PHE A 67 17.98 -9.77 -2.59
N GLY A 68 18.07 -10.77 -3.46
CA GLY A 68 18.76 -12.04 -3.18
C GLY A 68 20.26 -11.86 -2.96
N LYS A 69 20.90 -12.87 -2.39
CA LYS A 69 22.35 -12.84 -2.06
C LYS A 69 23.25 -12.37 -3.21
N ASN A 70 22.92 -12.74 -4.44
CA ASN A 70 23.68 -12.39 -5.64
C ASN A 70 23.10 -11.17 -6.37
N GLY A 71 21.97 -10.63 -5.89
CA GLY A 71 21.31 -9.48 -6.49
C GLY A 71 21.99 -8.15 -6.17
N PRO A 72 21.74 -7.12 -6.98
CA PRO A 72 22.42 -5.83 -6.85
C PRO A 72 22.17 -5.17 -5.49
N LEU A 73 20.90 -5.15 -5.01
CA LEU A 73 20.57 -4.58 -3.71
C LEU A 73 20.89 -5.54 -2.57
N GLY A 74 20.79 -6.85 -2.76
CA GLY A 74 21.13 -7.83 -1.74
C GLY A 74 22.59 -7.74 -1.30
N LYS A 75 23.52 -7.63 -2.26
CA LYS A 75 24.96 -7.41 -1.98
C LYS A 75 25.21 -6.11 -1.24
N LEU A 76 24.52 -5.02 -1.64
CA LEU A 76 24.68 -3.73 -1.01
C LEU A 76 24.21 -3.76 0.44
N PHE A 77 23.07 -4.41 0.72
CA PHE A 77 22.56 -4.58 2.08
C PHE A 77 23.45 -5.45 2.95
N GLU A 78 24.01 -6.53 2.40
CA GLU A 78 24.93 -7.40 3.13
C GLU A 78 26.25 -6.66 3.47
N LEU A 79 26.75 -5.81 2.56
CA LEU A 79 27.95 -4.98 2.78
C LEU A 79 27.76 -3.90 3.85
N TRP A 80 26.59 -3.22 3.88
CA TRP A 80 26.39 -2.05 4.72
C TRP A 80 25.76 -2.39 6.07
N PHE A 81 24.86 -3.38 6.09
CA PHE A 81 24.07 -3.73 7.27
C PHE A 81 24.37 -5.12 7.83
N HIS A 82 25.21 -5.90 7.18
CA HIS A 82 25.50 -7.29 7.52
C HIS A 82 24.24 -8.16 7.73
N THR A 83 23.15 -7.81 7.05
CA THR A 83 21.85 -8.48 7.13
C THR A 83 21.32 -8.80 5.75
N ARG A 84 20.42 -9.78 5.68
CA ARG A 84 19.74 -10.18 4.46
C ARG A 84 18.27 -9.77 4.54
N ILE A 85 17.70 -9.37 3.40
CA ILE A 85 16.29 -9.02 3.28
C ILE A 85 15.44 -10.27 3.02
N VAL A 86 15.95 -11.18 2.21
CA VAL A 86 15.28 -12.43 1.85
C VAL A 86 15.11 -13.32 3.08
N PHE A 87 13.95 -13.98 3.19
CA PHE A 87 13.52 -14.79 4.34
C PHE A 87 13.42 -14.04 5.66
N THR A 88 13.08 -12.74 5.59
CA THR A 88 12.85 -11.90 6.76
C THR A 88 11.50 -11.17 6.68
N LEU A 89 11.06 -10.61 7.82
CA LEU A 89 9.87 -9.76 7.86
C LEU A 89 10.02 -8.51 6.98
N ALA A 90 11.25 -7.98 6.86
CA ALA A 90 11.54 -6.85 5.97
C ALA A 90 11.26 -7.20 4.50
N GLY A 91 11.60 -8.41 4.06
CA GLY A 91 11.22 -8.90 2.73
C GLY A 91 9.71 -8.94 2.51
N ALA A 92 8.95 -9.40 3.51
CA ALA A 92 7.48 -9.39 3.46
C ALA A 92 6.93 -7.96 3.35
N VAL A 93 7.49 -7.00 4.12
CA VAL A 93 7.11 -5.58 4.08
C VAL A 93 7.39 -4.97 2.71
N ILE A 94 8.55 -5.23 2.12
CA ILE A 94 8.92 -4.74 0.78
C ILE A 94 7.96 -5.31 -0.27
N ALA A 95 7.66 -6.61 -0.23
CA ALA A 95 6.72 -7.23 -1.16
C ALA A 95 5.34 -6.58 -1.07
N ALA A 96 4.79 -6.47 0.14
CA ALA A 96 3.50 -5.83 0.39
C ALA A 96 3.49 -4.36 -0.06
N ALA A 97 4.57 -3.61 0.20
CA ALA A 97 4.70 -2.22 -0.20
C ALA A 97 4.70 -2.06 -1.73
N VAL A 98 5.49 -2.85 -2.46
CA VAL A 98 5.58 -2.77 -3.92
C VAL A 98 4.22 -3.06 -4.58
N VAL A 99 3.50 -4.06 -4.08
CA VAL A 99 2.19 -4.44 -4.63
C VAL A 99 1.09 -3.44 -4.26
N ALA A 100 1.17 -2.79 -3.10
CA ALA A 100 0.20 -1.80 -2.66
C ALA A 100 0.47 -0.39 -3.21
N PHE A 101 1.71 -0.10 -3.61
CA PHE A 101 2.15 1.23 -4.05
C PHE A 101 1.26 1.84 -5.16
N PRO A 102 0.94 1.12 -6.25
CA PRO A 102 0.15 1.69 -7.33
C PRO A 102 -1.24 2.17 -6.90
N LEU A 103 -1.90 1.44 -5.97
CA LEU A 103 -3.24 1.81 -5.48
C LEU A 103 -3.22 3.13 -4.72
N MET A 104 -2.24 3.28 -3.83
CA MET A 104 -2.05 4.54 -3.10
C MET A 104 -1.67 5.68 -4.05
N TYR A 105 -0.73 5.43 -4.97
CA TYR A 105 -0.29 6.40 -5.96
C TYR A 105 -1.47 6.93 -6.78
N GLN A 106 -2.30 6.06 -7.35
CA GLN A 106 -3.45 6.46 -8.16
C GLN A 106 -4.48 7.25 -7.34
N ALA A 107 -4.82 6.78 -6.13
CA ALA A 107 -5.77 7.47 -5.27
C ALA A 107 -5.30 8.90 -4.92
N VAL A 108 -4.02 9.04 -4.56
CA VAL A 108 -3.43 10.35 -4.23
C VAL A 108 -3.33 11.24 -5.46
N LYS A 109 -2.89 10.71 -6.61
CA LYS A 109 -2.78 11.46 -7.87
C LYS A 109 -4.14 12.06 -8.24
N VAL A 110 -5.18 11.23 -8.32
CA VAL A 110 -6.54 11.67 -8.64
C VAL A 110 -7.06 12.69 -7.62
N ALA A 111 -6.79 12.48 -6.33
CA ALA A 111 -7.21 13.42 -5.29
C ALA A 111 -6.56 14.80 -5.45
N ILE A 112 -5.28 14.85 -5.84
CA ILE A 112 -4.55 16.11 -6.06
C ILE A 112 -5.00 16.77 -7.37
N GLU A 113 -5.24 16.02 -8.43
CA GLU A 113 -5.74 16.53 -9.71
C GLU A 113 -7.13 17.17 -9.60
N ASN A 114 -7.96 16.69 -8.67
CA ASN A 114 -9.29 17.23 -8.39
C ASN A 114 -9.28 18.50 -7.52
N VAL A 115 -8.14 18.94 -7.01
CA VAL A 115 -8.06 20.22 -6.28
C VAL A 115 -8.20 21.38 -7.26
N ASP A 116 -9.08 22.34 -6.92
CA ASP A 116 -9.28 23.53 -7.75
C ASP A 116 -7.99 24.36 -7.86
N GLN A 117 -7.45 24.40 -9.08
CA GLN A 117 -6.24 25.14 -9.39
C GLN A 117 -6.34 26.64 -9.12
N ASN A 118 -7.55 27.22 -9.11
CA ASN A 118 -7.74 28.64 -8.83
C ASN A 118 -7.38 28.97 -7.38
N LEU A 119 -7.62 28.06 -6.44
CA LEU A 119 -7.21 28.22 -5.04
C LEU A 119 -5.68 28.27 -4.90
N GLU A 120 -4.99 27.39 -5.65
CA GLU A 120 -3.53 27.38 -5.65
C GLU A 120 -2.96 28.64 -6.32
N LYS A 121 -3.54 29.08 -7.46
CA LYS A 121 -3.13 30.30 -8.15
C LYS A 121 -3.34 31.54 -7.27
N ALA A 122 -4.48 31.64 -6.59
CA ALA A 122 -4.76 32.74 -5.68
C ALA A 122 -3.73 32.83 -4.54
N ALA A 123 -3.36 31.68 -3.95
CA ALA A 123 -2.31 31.67 -2.92
C ALA A 123 -0.95 32.08 -3.44
N ARG A 124 -0.58 31.69 -4.68
CA ARG A 124 0.67 32.13 -5.31
C ARG A 124 0.67 33.65 -5.57
N THR A 125 -0.45 34.23 -5.99
CA THR A 125 -0.61 35.66 -6.17
C THR A 125 -0.42 36.43 -4.87
N LEU A 126 -0.79 35.82 -3.73
CA LEU A 126 -0.54 36.38 -2.38
C LEU A 126 0.88 36.10 -1.87
N GLY A 127 1.80 35.61 -2.71
CA GLY A 127 3.20 35.41 -2.38
C GLY A 127 3.52 34.11 -1.65
N ALA A 128 2.59 33.12 -1.61
CA ALA A 128 2.86 31.84 -1.00
C ALA A 128 3.84 31.02 -1.86
N ARG A 129 4.87 30.43 -1.22
CA ARG A 129 5.81 29.51 -1.87
C ARG A 129 5.13 28.17 -2.15
N GLU A 130 5.60 27.42 -3.16
CA GLU A 130 5.02 26.13 -3.60
C GLU A 130 4.81 25.12 -2.45
N LEU A 131 5.80 24.97 -1.57
CA LEU A 131 5.66 24.10 -0.39
C LEU A 131 4.52 24.55 0.54
N ARG A 132 4.36 25.87 0.72
CA ARG A 132 3.27 26.39 1.54
C ARG A 132 1.92 26.13 0.89
N VAL A 133 1.79 26.36 -0.42
CA VAL A 133 0.57 26.03 -1.18
C VAL A 133 0.25 24.55 -1.06
N PHE A 134 1.24 23.68 -1.22
CA PHE A 134 1.05 22.25 -1.10
C PHE A 134 0.50 21.84 0.29
N PHE A 135 1.15 22.27 1.37
CA PHE A 135 0.75 21.85 2.72
C PHE A 135 -0.50 22.54 3.25
N THR A 136 -0.83 23.77 2.79
CA THR A 136 -1.97 24.53 3.30
C THR A 136 -3.23 24.46 2.45
N ILE A 137 -3.11 24.10 1.17
CA ILE A 137 -4.24 24.03 0.23
C ILE A 137 -4.36 22.65 -0.38
N THR A 138 -3.36 22.22 -1.15
CA THR A 138 -3.46 20.98 -1.93
C THR A 138 -3.66 19.74 -1.03
N LEU A 139 -2.78 19.57 -0.05
CA LEU A 139 -2.80 18.39 0.83
C LEU A 139 -4.09 18.30 1.68
N PRO A 140 -4.56 19.39 2.34
CA PRO A 140 -5.82 19.34 3.08
C PRO A 140 -7.05 19.07 2.20
N LEU A 141 -7.10 19.63 1.00
CA LEU A 141 -8.22 19.40 0.08
C LEU A 141 -8.20 17.99 -0.54
N ALA A 142 -7.02 17.41 -0.73
CA ALA A 142 -6.85 16.04 -1.20
C ALA A 142 -6.98 14.98 -0.09
N LEU A 143 -7.13 15.38 1.19
CA LEU A 143 -7.03 14.48 2.34
C LEU A 143 -7.99 13.28 2.28
N ASN A 144 -9.22 13.49 1.84
CA ASN A 144 -10.21 12.40 1.74
C ASN A 144 -9.75 11.31 0.76
N GLY A 145 -9.17 11.70 -0.39
CA GLY A 145 -8.64 10.74 -1.34
C GLY A 145 -7.34 10.08 -0.86
N ILE A 146 -6.51 10.82 -0.12
CA ILE A 146 -5.29 10.27 0.49
C ILE A 146 -5.65 9.19 1.51
N VAL A 147 -6.64 9.45 2.37
CA VAL A 147 -7.09 8.46 3.35
C VAL A 147 -7.75 7.26 2.66
N ALA A 148 -8.53 7.47 1.61
CA ALA A 148 -9.05 6.36 0.80
C ALA A 148 -7.91 5.51 0.23
N GLY A 149 -6.87 6.14 -0.30
CA GLY A 149 -5.67 5.47 -0.78
C GLY A 149 -4.93 4.68 0.31
N LEU A 150 -4.79 5.25 1.52
CA LEU A 150 -4.18 4.56 2.67
C LEU A 150 -4.91 3.26 3.01
N VAL A 151 -6.23 3.30 3.04
CA VAL A 151 -7.02 2.11 3.37
C VAL A 151 -6.99 1.08 2.26
N LEU A 152 -7.03 1.49 0.99
CA LEU A 152 -6.86 0.57 -0.14
C LEU A 152 -5.47 -0.10 -0.11
N ALA A 153 -4.42 0.68 0.14
CA ALA A 153 -3.07 0.15 0.27
C ALA A 153 -2.94 -0.80 1.47
N PHE A 154 -3.57 -0.49 2.60
CA PHE A 154 -3.59 -1.36 3.77
C PHE A 154 -4.31 -2.68 3.49
N ALA A 155 -5.52 -2.62 2.92
CA ALA A 155 -6.28 -3.81 2.57
C ALA A 155 -5.51 -4.69 1.57
N ARG A 156 -4.86 -4.08 0.58
CA ARG A 156 -4.03 -4.79 -0.39
C ARG A 156 -2.80 -5.43 0.24
N SER A 157 -2.12 -4.71 1.14
CA SER A 157 -0.95 -5.22 1.87
C SER A 157 -1.30 -6.37 2.81
N LEU A 158 -2.46 -6.30 3.47
CA LEU A 158 -2.92 -7.33 4.40
C LEU A 158 -3.20 -8.65 3.69
N GLY A 159 -3.75 -8.59 2.49
CA GLY A 159 -4.08 -9.75 1.65
C GLY A 159 -2.93 -10.23 0.76
N GLU A 160 -1.70 -9.69 0.92
CA GLU A 160 -0.60 -10.11 0.06
C GLU A 160 -0.11 -11.51 0.44
N PHE A 161 0.00 -12.35 -0.58
CA PHE A 161 0.41 -13.75 -0.44
C PHE A 161 1.60 -14.10 -1.35
N GLY A 162 1.41 -13.99 -2.66
CA GLY A 162 2.32 -14.54 -3.66
C GLY A 162 3.71 -13.92 -3.65
N ALA A 163 3.80 -12.58 -3.64
CA ALA A 163 5.08 -11.90 -3.60
C ALA A 163 5.76 -12.09 -2.23
N THR A 164 4.97 -12.07 -1.15
CA THR A 164 5.48 -12.32 0.21
C THR A 164 6.04 -13.73 0.34
N LEU A 165 5.33 -14.75 -0.14
CA LEU A 165 5.79 -16.14 -0.08
C LEU A 165 7.12 -16.31 -0.83
N MET A 166 7.27 -15.68 -1.99
CA MET A 166 8.48 -15.78 -2.80
C MET A 166 9.71 -15.17 -2.12
N ILE A 167 9.59 -13.99 -1.52
CA ILE A 167 10.75 -13.29 -0.94
C ILE A 167 10.99 -13.61 0.54
N ALA A 168 9.91 -13.78 1.32
CA ALA A 168 10.00 -13.98 2.77
C ALA A 168 9.83 -15.44 3.21
N GLY A 169 9.30 -16.29 2.34
CA GLY A 169 9.06 -17.72 2.61
C GLY A 169 7.96 -17.96 3.63
N ASN A 170 7.86 -19.22 4.05
CA ASN A 170 6.94 -19.66 5.09
C ASN A 170 7.74 -20.09 6.33
N ILE A 171 8.08 -19.15 7.21
CA ILE A 171 8.80 -19.44 8.45
C ILE A 171 7.85 -19.15 9.63
N PRO A 172 7.29 -20.19 10.29
CA PRO A 172 6.40 -20.03 11.44
C PRO A 172 7.04 -19.13 12.52
N GLY A 173 6.24 -18.19 13.03
CA GLY A 173 6.70 -17.25 14.05
C GLY A 173 7.58 -16.10 13.54
N LYS A 174 8.03 -16.09 12.28
CA LYS A 174 8.93 -15.05 11.73
C LYS A 174 8.37 -14.33 10.51
N THR A 175 7.93 -15.07 9.48
CA THR A 175 7.46 -14.49 8.20
C THR A 175 6.10 -14.99 7.77
N GLN A 176 5.52 -15.96 8.45
CA GLN A 176 4.24 -16.56 8.13
C GLN A 176 3.10 -15.58 8.42
N THR A 177 2.66 -14.86 7.40
CA THR A 177 1.46 -13.99 7.46
C THR A 177 0.17 -14.83 7.41
N MET A 178 -1.00 -14.22 7.71
CA MET A 178 -2.30 -14.91 7.66
C MET A 178 -2.56 -15.62 6.33
N PRO A 179 -2.42 -14.99 5.14
CA PRO A 179 -2.62 -15.66 3.88
C PRO A 179 -1.70 -16.88 3.69
N ILE A 180 -0.44 -16.78 4.11
CA ILE A 180 0.52 -17.88 4.06
C ILE A 180 0.10 -19.00 5.04
N ALA A 181 -0.30 -18.64 6.27
CA ALA A 181 -0.75 -19.61 7.27
C ALA A 181 -2.02 -20.35 6.82
N ILE A 182 -2.99 -19.65 6.22
CA ILE A 182 -4.22 -20.25 5.66
C ILE A 182 -3.86 -21.28 4.58
N TYR A 183 -2.99 -20.91 3.65
CA TYR A 183 -2.58 -21.79 2.55
C TYR A 183 -1.93 -23.07 3.08
N PHE A 184 -0.92 -22.95 3.95
CA PHE A 184 -0.19 -24.11 4.46
C PHE A 184 -1.00 -24.94 5.47
N ALA A 185 -1.92 -24.34 6.24
CA ALA A 185 -2.85 -25.09 7.08
C ALA A 185 -3.79 -25.96 6.21
N ASN A 186 -4.30 -25.42 5.10
CA ASN A 186 -5.12 -26.17 4.16
C ASN A 186 -4.33 -27.31 3.50
N GLU A 187 -3.10 -27.06 3.05
CA GLU A 187 -2.21 -28.09 2.48
C GLU A 187 -1.91 -29.22 3.47
N ALA A 188 -1.78 -28.88 4.76
CA ALA A 188 -1.56 -29.84 5.84
C ALA A 188 -2.83 -30.58 6.28
N GLY A 189 -4.01 -30.26 5.71
CA GLY A 189 -5.29 -30.83 6.10
C GLY A 189 -5.86 -30.27 7.41
N ASP A 190 -5.25 -29.26 8.02
CA ASP A 190 -5.77 -28.56 9.21
C ASP A 190 -6.81 -27.51 8.80
N THR A 191 -7.97 -27.99 8.39
CA THR A 191 -9.11 -27.15 7.98
C THR A 191 -9.65 -26.32 9.14
N GLY A 192 -9.45 -26.75 10.39
CA GLY A 192 -9.88 -25.99 11.57
C GLY A 192 -9.12 -24.69 11.71
N GLN A 193 -7.79 -24.74 11.72
CA GLN A 193 -6.96 -23.54 11.80
C GLN A 193 -7.15 -22.65 10.57
N ALA A 194 -7.20 -23.20 9.37
CA ALA A 194 -7.45 -22.47 8.14
C ALA A 194 -8.77 -21.69 8.21
N SER A 195 -9.87 -22.32 8.61
CA SER A 195 -11.20 -21.70 8.69
C SER A 195 -11.25 -20.55 9.70
N ILE A 196 -10.65 -20.71 10.87
CA ILE A 196 -10.59 -19.65 11.88
C ILE A 196 -9.85 -18.41 11.34
N LEU A 197 -8.69 -18.60 10.71
CA LEU A 197 -7.92 -17.51 10.12
C LEU A 197 -8.66 -16.83 8.96
N VAL A 198 -9.39 -17.60 8.12
CA VAL A 198 -10.24 -17.06 7.04
C VAL A 198 -11.34 -16.18 7.62
N ILE A 199 -12.05 -16.66 8.66
CA ILE A 199 -13.11 -15.88 9.30
C ILE A 199 -12.55 -14.57 9.87
N ILE A 200 -11.45 -14.64 10.61
CA ILE A 200 -10.80 -13.46 11.20
C ILE A 200 -10.41 -12.46 10.10
N MET A 201 -9.77 -12.94 9.04
CA MET A 201 -9.34 -12.08 7.93
C MET A 201 -10.54 -11.44 7.22
N THR A 202 -11.61 -12.22 6.98
CA THR A 202 -12.83 -11.74 6.33
C THR A 202 -13.55 -10.67 7.16
N VAL A 203 -13.75 -10.93 8.46
CA VAL A 203 -14.39 -9.97 9.38
C VAL A 203 -13.55 -8.70 9.48
N PHE A 204 -12.24 -8.83 9.63
CA PHE A 204 -11.34 -7.68 9.70
C PHE A 204 -11.38 -6.84 8.42
N SER A 205 -11.28 -7.47 7.25
CA SER A 205 -11.35 -6.80 5.94
C SER A 205 -12.71 -6.11 5.74
N PHE A 206 -13.80 -6.77 6.14
CA PHE A 206 -15.14 -6.18 6.10
C PHE A 206 -15.24 -4.91 6.96
N LEU A 207 -14.73 -4.98 8.20
CA LEU A 207 -14.74 -3.83 9.11
C LEU A 207 -13.93 -2.65 8.57
N VAL A 208 -12.78 -2.91 7.96
CA VAL A 208 -11.95 -1.89 7.32
C VAL A 208 -12.69 -1.22 6.16
N ILE A 209 -13.28 -2.01 5.26
CA ILE A 209 -14.04 -1.49 4.10
C ILE A 209 -15.31 -0.75 4.57
N TYR A 210 -16.02 -1.30 5.55
CA TYR A 210 -17.22 -0.67 6.12
C TYR A 210 -16.90 0.70 6.75
N GLY A 211 -15.83 0.76 7.53
CA GLY A 211 -15.35 2.00 8.14
C GLY A 211 -15.03 3.07 7.09
N LEU A 212 -14.34 2.68 6.00
CA LEU A 212 -14.07 3.56 4.85
C LEU A 212 -15.34 4.12 4.22
N ASN A 213 -16.26 3.23 3.88
CA ASN A 213 -17.50 3.62 3.21
C ASN A 213 -18.36 4.56 4.08
N ARG A 214 -18.28 4.40 5.40
CA ARG A 214 -18.99 5.28 6.32
C ARG A 214 -18.30 6.63 6.46
N TRP A 215 -16.98 6.66 6.48
CA TRP A 215 -16.22 7.89 6.61
C TRP A 215 -16.22 8.72 5.31
N GLY A 216 -16.17 8.10 4.15
CA GLY A 216 -16.26 8.77 2.85
C GLY A 216 -17.64 9.37 2.54
N LYS A 217 -18.68 9.00 3.29
CA LYS A 217 -20.01 9.61 3.24
C LYS A 217 -20.08 10.83 4.19
N GLY A 218 -19.19 11.83 4.01
CA GLY A 218 -19.34 13.13 4.65
C GLY A 218 -20.74 13.72 4.40
N PRO A 219 -21.20 14.72 5.18
CA PRO A 219 -22.55 15.25 5.09
C PRO A 219 -22.85 15.65 3.63
N ARG A 220 -23.79 14.94 2.99
CA ARG A 220 -24.32 15.32 1.69
C ARG A 220 -24.80 16.75 1.82
N ARG A 221 -24.14 17.71 1.20
CA ARG A 221 -24.71 19.02 0.96
C ARG A 221 -25.96 18.77 0.12
N ASP A 222 -27.11 18.90 0.77
CA ASP A 222 -28.41 18.93 0.10
C ASP A 222 -28.42 20.12 -0.86
N THR A 223 -28.14 19.86 -2.11
CA THR A 223 -28.36 20.81 -3.22
C THR A 223 -29.85 20.84 -3.63
N ARG A 224 -30.76 20.57 -2.70
CA ARG A 224 -32.20 20.81 -2.85
C ARG A 224 -32.54 22.16 -2.22
N GLY A 225 -32.36 23.22 -2.98
CA GLY A 225 -32.77 24.55 -2.54
C GLY A 225 -32.46 25.64 -3.55
N GLY A 226 -33.18 25.65 -4.67
CA GLY A 226 -33.00 26.71 -5.67
C GLY A 226 -33.89 26.52 -6.89
N GLY A 227 -35.19 26.34 -6.64
CA GLY A 227 -36.18 26.34 -7.67
C GLY A 227 -37.46 26.99 -7.12
N ALA A 228 -37.52 28.30 -7.16
CA ALA A 228 -38.75 29.10 -7.15
C ALA A 228 -38.47 30.40 -7.90
#